data_de29faa91afeafa02e71f94cd7fb2dd5
#
_entry.id   de29faa91afeafa02e71f94cd7fb2dd5
#
_cell.length_a   1.000
_cell.length_b   1.000
_cell.length_c   1.000
_cell.angle_alpha   90.00
_cell.angle_beta   90.00
_cell.angle_gamma   90.00
#
_symmetry.space_group_name_H-M   'P 1'
#
loop_
_entity.id
_entity.type
_entity.pdbx_description
1 polymer ?
#
loop_
_entity_poly.entity_id
_entity_poly.type
_entity_poly.pdbx_seq_one_letter_code
_entity_poly.pdbx_strand_id
1 'polypeptide(L)'
;LKSKLNKQVKFFKKNKNTSVLYSNIYVCDEKKNSKSIYIKKKNNNKNLTQKLVDKFEMPILSTMIKKNIFNQIKFDNRFTIIGDLDFFARLSLIENISFISEPLACYRIHSSNLTQKRIDLNIRELQDWIFEKRKNKNFQSIDFSKLNDSIEILKIQKNLIEGNNLRVLFGILKMPLKFFKLKILN
;
A
#
# COMPACT_ATOMS: atom_id res chain seq x y z
N LEU A 1 -10.89 5.56 -15.22
CA LEU A 1 -10.88 6.37 -16.43
C LEU A 1 -11.22 5.52 -17.65
N LYS A 2 -11.87 6.11 -18.66
CA LYS A 2 -12.36 5.38 -19.86
C LYS A 2 -11.24 4.63 -20.62
N SER A 3 -10.02 5.17 -20.66
CA SER A 3 -8.90 4.59 -21.39
C SER A 3 -8.15 3.46 -20.65
N LYS A 4 -8.45 3.20 -19.37
CA LYS A 4 -7.68 2.27 -18.51
C LYS A 4 -7.53 0.89 -19.15
N LEU A 5 -8.63 0.22 -19.44
CA LEU A 5 -8.61 -1.16 -19.96
C LEU A 5 -7.87 -1.25 -21.29
N ASN A 6 -8.15 -0.32 -22.23
CA ASN A 6 -7.51 -0.32 -23.53
C ASN A 6 -5.98 -0.16 -23.43
N LYS A 7 -5.49 0.76 -22.59
CA LYS A 7 -4.06 0.96 -22.39
C LYS A 7 -3.39 -0.24 -21.72
N GLN A 8 -4.03 -0.82 -20.72
CA GLN A 8 -3.49 -2.00 -20.04
C GLN A 8 -3.46 -3.23 -20.95
N VAL A 9 -4.51 -3.48 -21.74
CA VAL A 9 -4.53 -4.58 -22.72
C VAL A 9 -3.45 -4.39 -23.79
N LYS A 10 -3.29 -3.17 -24.32
CA LYS A 10 -2.20 -2.85 -25.26
C LYS A 10 -0.83 -3.12 -24.66
N PHE A 11 -0.63 -2.80 -23.38
CA PHE A 11 0.62 -3.07 -22.67
C PHE A 11 0.90 -4.57 -22.59
N PHE A 12 -0.08 -5.39 -22.18
CA PHE A 12 0.06 -6.85 -22.11
C PHE A 12 0.36 -7.49 -23.47
N LYS A 13 -0.26 -6.96 -24.56
CA LYS A 13 0.03 -7.44 -25.91
C LYS A 13 1.48 -7.22 -26.32
N LYS A 14 2.09 -6.10 -25.89
CA LYS A 14 3.48 -5.75 -26.19
C LYS A 14 4.48 -6.44 -25.25
N ASN A 15 4.09 -6.73 -24.00
CA ASN A 15 4.97 -7.21 -22.95
C ASN A 15 4.48 -8.59 -22.44
N LYS A 16 4.76 -9.64 -23.21
CA LYS A 16 4.27 -11.01 -22.98
C LYS A 16 4.67 -11.59 -21.62
N ASN A 17 5.84 -11.22 -21.11
CA ASN A 17 6.38 -11.69 -19.82
C ASN A 17 5.76 -10.99 -18.60
N THR A 18 4.93 -9.96 -18.80
CA THR A 18 4.21 -9.31 -17.69
C THR A 18 3.02 -10.16 -17.28
N SER A 19 2.93 -10.50 -16.00
CA SER A 19 1.80 -11.22 -15.41
C SER A 19 0.83 -10.30 -14.70
N VAL A 20 1.37 -9.22 -14.12
CA VAL A 20 0.64 -8.23 -13.34
C VAL A 20 1.03 -6.83 -13.80
N LEU A 21 0.05 -5.99 -13.98
CA LEU A 21 0.23 -4.61 -14.42
C LEU A 21 -0.60 -3.68 -13.53
N TYR A 22 0.04 -2.67 -12.96
CA TYR A 22 -0.67 -1.58 -12.29
C TYR A 22 -0.30 -0.24 -12.91
N SER A 23 -1.10 0.77 -12.68
CA SER A 23 -0.83 2.12 -13.15
C SER A 23 -0.80 3.10 -11.99
N ASN A 24 -0.28 4.29 -12.28
CA ASN A 24 -0.50 5.42 -11.40
C ASN A 24 -1.99 5.74 -11.29
N ILE A 25 -2.34 6.51 -10.28
CA ILE A 25 -3.70 6.98 -10.04
C ILE A 25 -3.72 8.46 -9.69
N TYR A 26 -4.86 9.07 -9.89
CA TYR A 26 -5.19 10.32 -9.22
C TYR A 26 -5.75 10.03 -7.83
N VAL A 27 -5.37 10.85 -6.86
CA VAL A 27 -6.04 10.96 -5.57
C VAL A 27 -6.91 12.20 -5.61
N CYS A 28 -8.21 12.03 -5.43
CA CYS A 28 -9.20 13.09 -5.45
C CYS A 28 -9.75 13.23 -4.04
N ASP A 29 -9.49 14.37 -3.40
CA ASP A 29 -10.03 14.72 -2.08
C ASP A 29 -11.26 15.60 -2.28
N GLU A 30 -12.44 15.06 -1.98
CA GLU A 30 -13.71 15.78 -2.16
C GLU A 30 -13.83 16.98 -1.22
N LYS A 31 -13.32 16.87 0.02
CA LYS A 31 -13.37 17.98 0.99
C LYS A 31 -12.50 19.16 0.61
N LYS A 32 -11.32 18.88 0.05
CA LYS A 32 -10.33 19.89 -0.36
C LYS A 32 -10.52 20.33 -1.80
N ASN A 33 -11.45 19.73 -2.54
CA ASN A 33 -11.61 19.89 -3.99
C ASN A 33 -10.26 19.80 -4.73
N SER A 34 -9.42 18.87 -4.33
CA SER A 34 -8.05 18.73 -4.83
C SER A 34 -7.83 17.41 -5.54
N LYS A 35 -6.93 17.45 -6.54
CA LYS A 35 -6.53 16.28 -7.33
C LYS A 35 -5.00 16.25 -7.43
N SER A 36 -4.41 15.14 -7.03
CA SER A 36 -2.95 14.93 -7.09
C SER A 36 -2.60 13.58 -7.68
N ILE A 37 -1.37 13.45 -8.15
CA ILE A 37 -0.82 12.17 -8.63
C ILE A 37 -0.26 11.41 -7.42
N TYR A 38 -0.61 10.13 -7.30
CA TYR A 38 -0.25 9.28 -6.16
C TYR A 38 1.24 8.93 -6.13
N ILE A 39 1.78 8.35 -7.22
CA ILE A 39 3.18 7.95 -7.30
C ILE A 39 3.96 9.04 -8.04
N LYS A 40 4.75 9.84 -7.30
CA LYS A 40 5.50 10.98 -7.83
C LYS A 40 6.82 10.59 -8.51
N LYS A 41 7.43 9.45 -8.13
CA LYS A 41 8.72 8.99 -8.67
C LYS A 41 8.59 7.56 -9.22
N LYS A 42 9.18 7.32 -10.39
CA LYS A 42 9.28 5.97 -10.96
C LYS A 42 10.20 5.12 -10.08
N ASN A 43 9.68 4.02 -9.57
CA ASN A 43 10.48 3.05 -8.82
C ASN A 43 11.18 2.10 -9.80
N ASN A 44 12.50 1.89 -9.61
CA ASN A 44 13.19 0.76 -10.24
C ASN A 44 12.67 -0.53 -9.61
N ASN A 45 12.37 -1.55 -10.43
CA ASN A 45 11.78 -2.81 -9.95
C ASN A 45 12.73 -3.68 -9.12
N LYS A 46 13.97 -3.23 -8.85
CA LYS A 46 14.88 -3.94 -7.94
C LYS A 46 14.23 -3.99 -6.55
N ASN A 47 14.05 -5.20 -6.04
CA ASN A 47 13.45 -5.49 -4.74
C ASN A 47 12.04 -4.88 -4.53
N LEU A 48 11.12 -5.23 -5.45
CA LEU A 48 9.74 -4.72 -5.38
C LEU A 48 9.03 -5.11 -4.08
N THR A 49 9.25 -6.34 -3.59
CA THR A 49 8.65 -6.81 -2.33
C THR A 49 9.01 -5.88 -1.16
N GLN A 50 10.31 -5.55 -1.02
CA GLN A 50 10.75 -4.60 0.03
C GLN A 50 10.06 -3.24 -0.11
N LYS A 51 9.93 -2.74 -1.33
CA LYS A 51 9.27 -1.43 -1.57
C LYS A 51 7.79 -1.44 -1.20
N LEU A 52 7.08 -2.54 -1.50
CA LEU A 52 5.68 -2.69 -1.11
C LEU A 52 5.52 -2.76 0.42
N VAL A 53 6.45 -3.40 1.10
CA VAL A 53 6.49 -3.47 2.57
C VAL A 53 6.86 -2.11 3.18
N ASP A 54 7.84 -1.42 2.60
CA ASP A 54 8.26 -0.09 3.06
C ASP A 54 7.17 0.97 2.92
N LYS A 55 6.47 0.92 1.78
CA LYS A 55 5.38 1.83 1.43
C LYS A 55 4.53 1.19 0.36
N PHE A 56 3.33 0.81 0.72
CA PHE A 56 2.41 0.19 -0.22
C PHE A 56 1.91 1.20 -1.27
N GLU A 57 2.48 1.14 -2.46
CA GLU A 57 2.15 2.02 -3.60
C GLU A 57 1.62 1.23 -4.81
N MET A 58 0.84 0.18 -4.57
CA MET A 58 0.24 -0.63 -5.63
C MET A 58 -1.30 -0.64 -5.50
N PRO A 59 -1.98 0.41 -5.99
CA PRO A 59 -3.43 0.53 -5.81
C PRO A 59 -4.18 -0.56 -6.57
N ILE A 60 -4.95 -1.37 -5.88
CA ILE A 60 -5.73 -2.46 -6.47
C ILE A 60 -6.69 -1.97 -7.57
N LEU A 61 -7.26 -0.79 -7.42
CA LEU A 61 -8.19 -0.19 -8.41
C LEU A 61 -7.53 0.12 -9.77
N SER A 62 -6.19 0.18 -9.81
CA SER A 62 -5.42 0.41 -11.04
C SER A 62 -4.77 -0.85 -11.59
N THR A 63 -4.98 -2.00 -10.94
CA THR A 63 -4.29 -3.24 -11.28
C THR A 63 -5.08 -4.06 -12.31
N MET A 64 -4.35 -4.77 -13.16
CA MET A 64 -4.83 -5.81 -14.06
C MET A 64 -3.91 -7.02 -13.96
N ILE A 65 -4.47 -8.22 -13.82
CA ILE A 65 -3.76 -9.47 -13.55
C ILE A 65 -4.20 -10.51 -14.57
N LYS A 66 -3.26 -11.31 -15.08
CA LYS A 66 -3.61 -12.48 -15.90
C LYS A 66 -4.39 -13.49 -15.07
N LYS A 67 -5.49 -14.04 -15.60
CA LYS A 67 -6.40 -14.92 -14.87
C LYS A 67 -5.72 -16.15 -14.27
N ASN A 68 -4.74 -16.73 -14.96
CA ASN A 68 -4.01 -17.91 -14.48
C ASN A 68 -3.22 -17.69 -13.18
N ILE A 69 -2.90 -16.43 -12.82
CA ILE A 69 -2.24 -16.09 -11.56
C ILE A 69 -3.09 -16.50 -10.35
N PHE A 70 -4.42 -16.37 -10.45
CA PHE A 70 -5.33 -16.76 -9.37
C PHE A 70 -5.42 -18.28 -9.13
N ASN A 71 -4.84 -19.10 -10.00
CA ASN A 71 -4.66 -20.53 -9.75
C ASN A 71 -3.49 -20.80 -8.79
N GLN A 72 -2.53 -19.88 -8.71
CA GLN A 72 -1.32 -19.99 -7.91
C GLN A 72 -1.44 -19.26 -6.57
N ILE A 73 -2.11 -18.11 -6.56
CA ILE A 73 -2.20 -17.24 -5.40
C ILE A 73 -3.59 -16.60 -5.31
N LYS A 74 -4.16 -16.58 -4.11
CA LYS A 74 -5.46 -15.97 -3.81
C LYS A 74 -5.32 -14.93 -2.72
N PHE A 75 -6.32 -14.06 -2.62
CA PHE A 75 -6.45 -13.17 -1.45
C PHE A 75 -6.64 -14.02 -0.19
N ASP A 76 -6.01 -13.56 0.90
CA ASP A 76 -6.21 -14.15 2.23
C ASP A 76 -7.42 -13.48 2.89
N ASN A 77 -8.49 -14.26 3.09
CA ASN A 77 -9.76 -13.75 3.63
C ASN A 77 -9.68 -13.31 5.11
N ARG A 78 -8.56 -13.60 5.79
CA ARG A 78 -8.33 -13.11 7.16
C ARG A 78 -8.08 -11.61 7.20
N PHE A 79 -7.59 -11.02 6.12
CA PHE A 79 -7.25 -9.60 6.05
C PHE A 79 -8.35 -8.80 5.34
N THR A 80 -8.95 -7.87 6.08
CA THR A 80 -10.01 -6.99 5.59
C THR A 80 -9.44 -5.66 5.08
N ILE A 81 -8.43 -5.12 5.78
CA ILE A 81 -7.84 -3.81 5.49
C ILE A 81 -6.59 -3.94 4.63
N ILE A 82 -5.70 -4.89 4.95
CA ILE A 82 -4.40 -5.05 4.30
C ILE A 82 -4.36 -6.20 3.29
N GLY A 83 -5.52 -6.71 2.88
CA GLY A 83 -5.60 -7.85 1.96
C GLY A 83 -4.88 -7.62 0.63
N ASP A 84 -4.87 -6.38 0.13
CA ASP A 84 -4.12 -6.00 -1.06
C ASP A 84 -2.60 -5.96 -0.81
N LEU A 85 -2.15 -5.43 0.33
CA LEU A 85 -0.74 -5.49 0.73
C LEU A 85 -0.25 -6.93 0.81
N ASP A 86 -0.96 -7.82 1.52
CA ASP A 86 -0.59 -9.23 1.63
C ASP A 86 -0.52 -9.90 0.26
N PHE A 87 -1.57 -9.73 -0.55
CA PHE A 87 -1.66 -10.35 -1.86
C PHE A 87 -0.50 -9.91 -2.78
N PHE A 88 -0.26 -8.60 -2.89
CA PHE A 88 0.77 -8.09 -3.79
C PHE A 88 2.19 -8.31 -3.27
N ALA A 89 2.41 -8.30 -1.95
CA ALA A 89 3.70 -8.66 -1.38
C ALA A 89 4.07 -10.12 -1.68
N ARG A 90 3.13 -11.07 -1.52
CA ARG A 90 3.35 -12.48 -1.90
C ARG A 90 3.52 -12.65 -3.42
N LEU A 91 2.73 -11.94 -4.20
CA LEU A 91 2.76 -12.02 -5.66
C LEU A 91 4.08 -11.48 -6.23
N SER A 92 4.64 -10.43 -5.63
CA SER A 92 5.91 -9.82 -6.05
C SER A 92 7.13 -10.71 -5.87
N LEU A 93 7.01 -11.82 -5.11
CA LEU A 93 8.07 -12.82 -4.94
C LEU A 93 8.15 -13.81 -6.12
N ILE A 94 7.05 -13.99 -6.83
CA ILE A 94 6.92 -15.08 -7.82
C ILE A 94 6.60 -14.57 -9.23
N GLU A 95 6.17 -13.32 -9.39
CA GLU A 95 5.65 -12.81 -10.65
C GLU A 95 6.28 -11.48 -11.09
N ASN A 96 6.36 -11.31 -12.41
CA ASN A 96 6.80 -10.06 -13.00
C ASN A 96 5.68 -9.02 -13.00
N ILE A 97 5.86 -7.99 -12.17
CA ILE A 97 4.93 -6.88 -12.01
C ILE A 97 5.44 -5.66 -12.78
N SER A 98 4.63 -5.14 -13.67
CA SER A 98 4.94 -3.94 -14.48
C SER A 98 4.13 -2.74 -14.03
N PHE A 99 4.64 -1.55 -14.34
CA PHE A 99 4.04 -0.28 -13.95
C PHE A 99 3.88 0.67 -15.13
N ILE A 100 2.72 1.30 -15.25
CA ILE A 100 2.45 2.43 -16.14
C ILE A 100 2.43 3.71 -15.32
N SER A 101 3.30 4.66 -15.65
CA SER A 101 3.41 5.94 -14.92
C SER A 101 2.21 6.87 -15.13
N GLU A 102 1.46 6.67 -16.20
CA GLU A 102 0.23 7.44 -16.48
C GLU A 102 -0.87 7.07 -15.46
N PRO A 103 -1.57 8.07 -14.88
CA PRO A 103 -2.71 7.81 -14.02
C PRO A 103 -3.91 7.28 -14.83
N LEU A 104 -4.32 6.03 -14.58
CA LEU A 104 -5.43 5.39 -15.28
C LEU A 104 -6.67 5.16 -14.42
N ALA A 105 -6.61 5.51 -13.14
CA ALA A 105 -7.73 5.43 -12.22
C ALA A 105 -7.75 6.63 -11.28
N CYS A 106 -8.82 6.80 -10.49
CA CYS A 106 -8.95 7.84 -9.48
C CYS A 106 -9.39 7.20 -8.16
N TYR A 107 -8.62 7.41 -7.11
CA TYR A 107 -8.99 7.07 -5.73
C TYR A 107 -9.63 8.29 -5.07
N ARG A 108 -10.85 8.15 -4.60
CA ARG A 108 -11.59 9.21 -3.92
C ARG A 108 -11.41 9.09 -2.42
N ILE A 109 -10.98 10.18 -1.77
CA ILE A 109 -10.93 10.30 -0.32
C ILE A 109 -12.26 10.88 0.13
N HIS A 110 -12.94 10.15 1.01
CA HIS A 110 -14.18 10.57 1.65
C HIS A 110 -14.26 10.02 3.08
N SER A 111 -15.15 10.57 3.90
CA SER A 111 -15.29 10.22 5.33
C SER A 111 -15.66 8.75 5.60
N SER A 112 -16.13 8.03 4.59
CA SER A 112 -16.51 6.62 4.69
C SER A 112 -15.41 5.63 4.31
N ASN A 113 -14.18 6.09 4.03
CA ASN A 113 -13.07 5.19 3.72
C ASN A 113 -12.79 4.24 4.89
N LEU A 114 -12.81 2.93 4.62
CA LEU A 114 -12.70 1.87 5.63
C LEU A 114 -11.41 1.96 6.46
N THR A 115 -10.30 2.27 5.80
CA THR A 115 -8.97 2.41 6.44
C THR A 115 -8.96 3.48 7.54
N GLN A 116 -9.74 4.55 7.37
CA GLN A 116 -9.87 5.60 8.39
C GLN A 116 -10.79 5.20 9.52
N LYS A 117 -11.90 4.50 9.22
CA LYS A 117 -12.89 4.07 10.23
C LYS A 117 -12.42 2.89 11.10
N ARG A 118 -11.55 2.05 10.60
CA ARG A 118 -11.13 0.81 11.26
C ARG A 118 -9.63 0.79 11.54
N ILE A 119 -9.14 1.90 12.15
CA ILE A 119 -7.71 2.07 12.43
C ILE A 119 -7.14 0.97 13.34
N ASP A 120 -7.92 0.50 14.32
CA ASP A 120 -7.50 -0.59 15.21
C ASP A 120 -7.38 -1.92 14.47
N LEU A 121 -8.30 -2.21 13.55
CA LEU A 121 -8.22 -3.41 12.73
C LEU A 121 -6.98 -3.33 11.83
N ASN A 122 -6.71 -2.17 11.24
CA ASN A 122 -5.51 -1.95 10.43
C ASN A 122 -4.23 -2.22 11.23
N ILE A 123 -4.12 -1.66 12.45
CA ILE A 123 -2.96 -1.89 13.32
C ILE A 123 -2.81 -3.38 13.61
N ARG A 124 -3.87 -4.08 14.00
CA ARG A 124 -3.86 -5.50 14.34
C ARG A 124 -3.45 -6.35 13.14
N GLU A 125 -4.11 -6.16 12.01
CA GLU A 125 -3.81 -6.94 10.80
C GLU A 125 -2.35 -6.75 10.36
N LEU A 126 -1.80 -5.53 10.42
CA LEU A 126 -0.38 -5.27 10.11
C LEU A 126 0.56 -5.98 11.09
N GLN A 127 0.25 -5.98 12.40
CA GLN A 127 1.07 -6.67 13.40
C GLN A 127 1.06 -8.18 13.20
N ASP A 128 -0.12 -8.78 12.98
CA ASP A 128 -0.28 -10.21 12.73
C ASP A 128 0.43 -10.61 11.43
N TRP A 129 0.31 -9.79 10.39
CA TRP A 129 0.97 -10.01 9.12
C TRP A 129 2.51 -10.00 9.25
N ILE A 130 3.08 -9.00 9.94
CA ILE A 130 4.53 -8.95 10.19
C ILE A 130 4.99 -10.18 10.96
N PHE A 131 4.24 -10.56 12.00
CA PHE A 131 4.58 -11.74 12.81
C PHE A 131 4.60 -13.03 11.97
N GLU A 132 3.61 -13.23 11.09
CA GLU A 132 3.57 -14.38 10.18
C GLU A 132 4.69 -14.32 9.12
N LYS A 133 4.90 -13.15 8.50
CA LYS A 133 5.89 -13.05 7.42
C LYS A 133 7.34 -13.18 7.90
N ARG A 134 7.65 -12.77 9.12
CA ARG A 134 8.98 -13.02 9.73
C ARG A 134 9.32 -14.51 9.87
N LYS A 135 8.32 -15.37 10.00
CA LYS A 135 8.50 -16.82 10.06
C LYS A 135 8.58 -17.47 8.67
N ASN A 136 8.22 -16.75 7.64
CA ASN A 136 8.16 -17.28 6.28
C ASN A 136 9.51 -17.11 5.59
N LYS A 137 10.09 -18.24 5.08
CA LYS A 137 11.39 -18.28 4.38
C LYS A 137 11.49 -17.27 3.22
N ASN A 138 10.40 -17.05 2.50
CA ASN A 138 10.39 -16.14 1.36
C ASN A 138 10.49 -14.64 1.76
N PHE A 139 10.28 -14.32 3.04
CA PHE A 139 10.36 -12.96 3.58
C PHE A 139 11.56 -12.73 4.50
N GLN A 140 12.49 -13.70 4.62
CA GLN A 140 13.64 -13.59 5.53
C GLN A 140 14.55 -12.39 5.23
N SER A 141 14.67 -11.98 3.96
CA SER A 141 15.49 -10.84 3.54
C SER A 141 14.74 -9.50 3.61
N ILE A 142 13.46 -9.50 4.05
CA ILE A 142 12.64 -8.28 4.09
C ILE A 142 12.80 -7.58 5.44
N ASP A 143 13.16 -6.30 5.38
CA ASP A 143 13.16 -5.41 6.55
C ASP A 143 11.76 -4.82 6.78
N PHE A 144 11.22 -5.05 7.96
CA PHE A 144 9.90 -4.56 8.38
C PHE A 144 9.97 -3.26 9.21
N SER A 145 11.15 -2.63 9.35
CA SER A 145 11.33 -1.46 10.22
C SER A 145 10.39 -0.31 9.85
N LYS A 146 10.30 0.04 8.58
CA LYS A 146 9.43 1.13 8.12
C LYS A 146 7.94 0.82 8.27
N LEU A 147 7.56 -0.46 8.15
CA LEU A 147 6.17 -0.85 8.39
C LEU A 147 5.84 -0.78 9.88
N ASN A 148 6.76 -1.18 10.76
CA ASN A 148 6.60 -0.95 12.21
C ASN A 148 6.49 0.54 12.56
N ASP A 149 7.32 1.39 11.95
CA ASP A 149 7.21 2.85 12.09
C ASP A 149 5.81 3.35 11.68
N SER A 150 5.28 2.80 10.59
CA SER A 150 3.92 3.14 10.12
C SER A 150 2.83 2.71 11.12
N ILE A 151 3.01 1.56 11.77
CA ILE A 151 2.10 1.10 12.84
C ILE A 151 2.13 2.07 14.03
N GLU A 152 3.31 2.54 14.44
CA GLU A 152 3.41 3.53 15.54
C GLU A 152 2.71 4.85 15.19
N ILE A 153 2.83 5.31 13.93
CA ILE A 153 2.06 6.47 13.45
C ILE A 153 0.55 6.23 13.54
N LEU A 154 0.07 5.05 13.14
CA LEU A 154 -1.35 4.70 13.26
C LEU A 154 -1.83 4.69 14.71
N LYS A 155 -1.02 4.19 15.66
CA LYS A 155 -1.33 4.22 17.10
C LYS A 155 -1.45 5.66 17.63
N ILE A 156 -0.55 6.55 17.20
CA ILE A 156 -0.63 7.99 17.56
C ILE A 156 -1.91 8.61 16.99
N GLN A 157 -2.22 8.34 15.71
CA GLN A 157 -3.45 8.84 15.09
C GLN A 157 -4.70 8.33 15.82
N LYS A 158 -4.73 7.06 16.23
CA LYS A 158 -5.80 6.50 17.03
C LYS A 158 -5.95 7.24 18.36
N ASN A 159 -4.86 7.42 19.10
CA ASN A 159 -4.88 8.13 20.39
C ASN A 159 -5.34 9.59 20.25
N LEU A 160 -4.99 10.26 19.14
CA LEU A 160 -5.49 11.61 18.83
C LEU A 160 -7.00 11.63 18.64
N ILE A 161 -7.54 10.65 17.90
CA ILE A 161 -8.99 10.53 17.66
C ILE A 161 -9.74 10.26 18.97
N GLU A 162 -9.14 9.47 19.88
CA GLU A 162 -9.71 9.10 21.18
C GLU A 162 -9.51 10.17 22.27
N GLY A 163 -8.81 11.29 21.97
CA GLY A 163 -8.54 12.36 22.93
C GLY A 163 -7.49 12.01 24.00
N ASN A 164 -6.70 10.94 23.80
CA ASN A 164 -5.67 10.46 24.74
C ASN A 164 -4.36 11.23 24.60
N ASN A 165 -4.34 12.52 24.96
CA ASN A 165 -3.22 13.44 24.74
C ASN A 165 -1.88 12.96 25.35
N LEU A 166 -1.90 12.33 26.54
CA LEU A 166 -0.69 11.78 27.16
C LEU A 166 -0.08 10.66 26.31
N ARG A 167 -0.90 9.73 25.78
CA ARG A 167 -0.41 8.65 24.92
C ARG A 167 0.10 9.16 23.58
N VAL A 168 -0.48 10.26 23.08
CA VAL A 168 0.03 10.96 21.88
C VAL A 168 1.42 11.50 22.15
N LEU A 169 1.63 12.22 23.26
CA LEU A 169 2.93 12.77 23.64
C LEU A 169 3.99 11.66 23.78
N PHE A 170 3.70 10.59 24.50
CA PHE A 170 4.61 9.45 24.62
C PHE A 170 4.91 8.77 23.29
N GLY A 171 3.92 8.65 22.42
CA GLY A 171 4.11 8.10 21.06
C GLY A 171 5.06 8.96 20.24
N ILE A 172 4.88 10.29 20.27
CA ILE A 172 5.72 11.24 19.56
C ILE A 172 7.17 11.18 20.08
N LEU A 173 7.38 11.17 21.40
CA LEU A 173 8.71 11.09 22.03
C LEU A 173 9.48 9.81 21.67
N LYS A 174 8.78 8.70 21.41
CA LYS A 174 9.40 7.44 20.97
C LYS A 174 9.75 7.40 19.50
N MET A 175 9.26 8.36 18.69
CA MET A 175 9.56 8.39 17.27
C MET A 175 11.01 8.84 17.01
N PRO A 176 11.72 8.16 16.10
CA PRO A 176 13.03 8.64 15.65
C PRO A 176 12.93 10.05 15.06
N LEU A 177 13.91 10.93 15.40
CA LEU A 177 13.99 12.33 14.95
C LEU A 177 13.80 12.52 13.43
N LYS A 178 14.13 11.52 12.62
CA LYS A 178 13.90 11.51 11.15
C LYS A 178 12.43 11.69 10.73
N PHE A 179 11.46 11.36 11.62
CA PHE A 179 10.03 11.50 11.33
C PHE A 179 9.50 12.91 11.54
N PHE A 180 10.14 13.70 12.41
CA PHE A 180 9.73 15.09 12.65
C PHE A 180 9.97 15.99 11.44
N LYS A 181 10.94 15.65 10.56
CA LYS A 181 11.22 16.40 9.32
C LYS A 181 10.23 16.15 8.19
N LEU A 182 9.35 15.14 8.28
CA LEU A 182 8.54 14.68 7.15
C LEU A 182 7.05 15.06 7.18
N LYS A 183 6.50 15.55 8.30
CA LYS A 183 5.05 15.78 8.43
C LYS A 183 4.61 17.06 9.15
N ILE A 184 5.52 17.94 9.58
CA ILE A 184 5.16 19.24 10.18
C ILE A 184 5.05 20.35 9.10
N LEU A 185 5.42 20.05 7.85
CA LEU A 185 5.49 21.03 6.76
C LEU A 185 4.59 20.71 5.56
N ASN A 186 3.48 19.95 5.76
CA ASN A 186 2.46 19.84 4.70
C ASN A 186 1.04 19.85 5.29
#